data_e886052dc0141b7215011a899a727937
#
_entry.id   e886052dc0141b7215011a899a727937
#
_cell.length_a   1.000
_cell.length_b   1.000
_cell.length_c   1.000
_cell.angle_alpha   90.00
_cell.angle_beta   90.00
_cell.angle_gamma   90.00
#
_symmetry.space_group_name_H-M   'P 1'
#
loop_
_entity.id
_entity.type
_entity.pdbx_description
1 polymer ?
#
loop_
_entity_poly.entity_id
_entity_poly.type
_entity_poly.pdbx_seq_one_letter_code
_entity_poly.pdbx_strand_id
1 'polypeptide(L)'
;MTTALPILGQAPARDSQLEGVLPATKTLVPLKDRKALPMSMEEARAYGWDELDVVFVTGDAYVDHPSFAMAILGRTLQAAGFRVGIVSQPDWHKVDDWRRFGKPRLFFAISAGNMDSMINHYTANKKVRNADAYSPGGKIGLRPDRATLAYCQRAREAYKGVPVIAGGVEASLRRLAHYDYWSDKVRRSILLDSKADLVAYGMGEGIIIEIAKRLAAGETLAELRQMRGIAYALGASETPPADALALPSFEQVRDDKAMFAEATRMIHNETNPYNARRLVQAHDRQFVVINPPALPVTEQSMD
;
A
#
# COMPACT_ATOMS: atom_id res chain seq x y z
N MET A 1 -0.20 -30.67 38.25
CA MET A 1 -1.47 -30.31 37.60
C MET A 1 -1.14 -29.49 36.37
N THR A 2 -1.17 -30.13 35.22
CA THR A 2 -0.82 -29.53 33.93
C THR A 2 -2.08 -28.92 33.35
N THR A 3 -2.19 -27.60 33.35
CA THR A 3 -3.29 -26.88 32.72
C THR A 3 -3.11 -26.91 31.20
N ALA A 4 -3.96 -27.67 30.53
CA ALA A 4 -4.02 -27.67 29.07
C ALA A 4 -4.47 -26.30 28.56
N LEU A 5 -3.75 -25.74 27.60
CA LEU A 5 -4.17 -24.54 26.88
C LEU A 5 -5.48 -24.83 26.11
N PRO A 6 -6.43 -23.90 26.05
CA PRO A 6 -7.66 -24.10 25.29
C PRO A 6 -7.36 -24.23 23.80
N ILE A 7 -7.91 -25.26 23.19
CA ILE A 7 -7.89 -25.49 21.74
C ILE A 7 -8.58 -24.30 21.08
N LEU A 8 -7.88 -23.61 20.20
CA LEU A 8 -8.43 -22.56 19.33
C LEU A 8 -9.71 -23.06 18.65
N GLY A 9 -10.79 -22.34 18.87
CA GLY A 9 -12.10 -22.65 18.31
C GLY A 9 -12.05 -22.76 16.78
N GLN A 10 -12.97 -23.54 16.23
CA GLN A 10 -13.16 -23.74 14.80
C GLN A 10 -13.15 -22.39 14.07
N ALA A 11 -12.39 -22.31 12.97
CA ALA A 11 -12.38 -21.16 12.09
C ALA A 11 -13.82 -20.81 11.67
N PRO A 12 -14.21 -19.54 11.68
CA PRO A 12 -15.53 -19.15 11.19
C PRO A 12 -15.68 -19.57 9.70
N ALA A 13 -16.90 -19.83 9.31
CA ALA A 13 -17.24 -20.24 7.94
C ALA A 13 -16.53 -19.37 6.92
N ARG A 14 -15.97 -20.00 5.88
CA ARG A 14 -15.24 -19.39 4.79
C ARG A 14 -15.95 -18.14 4.29
N ASP A 15 -15.26 -17.01 4.37
CA ASP A 15 -15.75 -15.76 3.81
C ASP A 15 -15.68 -15.87 2.29
N SER A 16 -16.87 -15.94 1.64
CA SER A 16 -17.01 -16.11 0.20
C SER A 16 -16.46 -14.93 -0.63
N GLN A 17 -15.98 -13.87 0.04
CA GLN A 17 -15.47 -12.66 -0.63
C GLN A 17 -14.13 -12.87 -1.34
N LEU A 18 -13.37 -13.92 -1.03
CA LEU A 18 -12.10 -14.21 -1.71
C LEU A 18 -12.18 -15.39 -2.68
N GLU A 19 -13.25 -16.18 -2.65
CA GLU A 19 -13.46 -17.24 -3.63
C GLU A 19 -13.75 -16.60 -5.00
N GLY A 20 -12.80 -16.78 -5.93
CA GLY A 20 -12.88 -16.24 -7.30
C GLY A 20 -12.09 -14.95 -7.55
N VAL A 21 -11.44 -14.37 -6.53
CA VAL A 21 -10.55 -13.19 -6.72
C VAL A 21 -9.25 -13.58 -7.41
N LEU A 22 -8.70 -14.76 -7.10
CA LEU A 22 -7.51 -15.27 -7.79
C LEU A 22 -7.92 -16.13 -9.00
N PRO A 23 -7.23 -15.99 -10.14
CA PRO A 23 -7.56 -16.78 -11.32
C PRO A 23 -7.34 -18.26 -11.03
N ALA A 24 -8.25 -19.11 -11.53
CA ALA A 24 -7.99 -20.54 -11.62
C ALA A 24 -6.65 -20.76 -12.34
N THR A 25 -5.86 -21.71 -11.86
CA THR A 25 -4.51 -22.07 -12.36
C THR A 25 -4.47 -22.05 -13.89
N LYS A 26 -3.99 -20.95 -14.47
CA LYS A 26 -3.57 -20.94 -15.88
C LYS A 26 -2.19 -21.60 -15.94
N THR A 27 -1.98 -22.42 -16.96
CA THR A 27 -0.69 -23.07 -17.24
C THR A 27 0.43 -22.04 -17.10
N LEU A 28 1.28 -22.22 -16.08
CA LEU A 28 2.37 -21.29 -15.81
C LEU A 28 3.32 -21.30 -17.01
N VAL A 29 3.55 -20.14 -17.60
CA VAL A 29 4.62 -19.97 -18.60
C VAL A 29 5.94 -20.32 -17.93
N PRO A 30 6.78 -21.19 -18.51
CA PRO A 30 8.09 -21.53 -17.96
C PRO A 30 8.90 -20.28 -17.67
N LEU A 31 9.64 -20.25 -16.55
CA LEU A 31 10.42 -19.08 -16.12
C LEU A 31 11.33 -18.51 -17.21
N LYS A 32 11.93 -19.39 -18.03
CA LYS A 32 12.80 -19.02 -19.17
C LYS A 32 12.08 -18.21 -20.26
N ASP A 33 10.75 -18.33 -20.37
CA ASP A 33 9.94 -17.71 -21.40
C ASP A 33 9.15 -16.50 -20.87
N ARG A 34 9.31 -16.17 -19.58
CA ARG A 34 8.64 -15.03 -18.94
C ARG A 34 9.40 -13.75 -19.24
N LYS A 35 8.76 -12.85 -19.95
CA LYS A 35 9.26 -11.47 -20.06
C LYS A 35 9.02 -10.75 -18.71
N ALA A 36 9.96 -9.92 -18.26
CA ALA A 36 9.77 -9.05 -17.10
C ALA A 36 8.59 -8.08 -17.35
N LEU A 37 7.91 -7.62 -16.30
CA LEU A 37 6.87 -6.61 -16.46
C LEU A 37 7.45 -5.33 -17.08
N PRO A 38 6.71 -4.65 -17.96
CA PRO A 38 7.25 -3.54 -18.73
C PRO A 38 7.62 -2.33 -17.85
N MET A 39 8.77 -1.74 -18.13
CA MET A 39 9.26 -0.50 -17.55
C MET A 39 9.23 0.66 -18.55
N SER A 40 8.85 0.39 -19.80
CA SER A 40 8.67 1.38 -20.87
C SER A 40 7.45 1.06 -21.73
N MET A 41 6.95 2.05 -22.49
CA MET A 41 5.87 1.79 -23.44
C MET A 41 6.30 0.89 -24.61
N GLU A 42 7.57 0.87 -24.96
CA GLU A 42 8.12 -0.05 -25.95
C GLU A 42 7.97 -1.50 -25.47
N GLU A 43 8.39 -1.77 -24.23
CA GLU A 43 8.22 -3.07 -23.60
C GLU A 43 6.73 -3.44 -23.43
N ALA A 44 5.85 -2.49 -23.09
CA ALA A 44 4.41 -2.71 -22.99
C ALA A 44 3.81 -3.12 -24.35
N ARG A 45 4.21 -2.46 -25.43
CA ARG A 45 3.80 -2.82 -26.79
C ARG A 45 4.28 -4.21 -27.21
N ALA A 46 5.44 -4.66 -26.72
CA ALA A 46 5.89 -6.03 -26.92
C ALA A 46 5.01 -7.09 -26.24
N TYR A 47 4.14 -6.68 -25.29
CA TYR A 47 3.04 -7.48 -24.75
C TYR A 47 1.73 -7.30 -25.52
N GLY A 48 1.68 -6.43 -26.53
CA GLY A 48 0.45 -6.05 -27.23
C GLY A 48 -0.39 -5.02 -26.46
N TRP A 49 0.22 -4.23 -25.57
CA TRP A 49 -0.47 -3.25 -24.73
C TRP A 49 -0.16 -1.82 -25.20
N ASP A 50 -1.16 -1.12 -25.71
CA ASP A 50 -1.07 0.29 -26.10
C ASP A 50 -1.40 1.26 -24.97
N GLU A 51 -2.03 0.77 -23.91
CA GLU A 51 -2.34 1.49 -22.68
C GLU A 51 -2.23 0.54 -21.48
N LEU A 52 -2.06 1.09 -20.28
CA LEU A 52 -1.97 0.32 -19.05
C LEU A 52 -3.16 0.58 -18.14
N ASP A 53 -3.56 -0.46 -17.40
CA ASP A 53 -4.60 -0.37 -16.38
C ASP A 53 -4.04 0.17 -15.08
N VAL A 54 -2.89 -0.34 -14.65
CA VAL A 54 -2.22 0.00 -13.40
C VAL A 54 -0.77 0.35 -13.66
N VAL A 55 -0.31 1.46 -13.08
CA VAL A 55 1.11 1.83 -13.09
C VAL A 55 1.63 1.81 -11.66
N PHE A 56 2.54 0.89 -11.37
CA PHE A 56 3.28 0.87 -10.12
C PHE A 56 4.41 1.88 -10.14
N VAL A 57 4.59 2.59 -9.02
CA VAL A 57 5.76 3.46 -8.78
C VAL A 57 6.45 3.00 -7.50
N THR A 58 7.73 2.71 -7.58
CA THR A 58 8.50 2.17 -6.45
C THR A 58 9.84 2.86 -6.27
N GLY A 59 10.28 2.96 -5.01
CA GLY A 59 11.61 3.46 -4.65
C GLY A 59 12.74 2.45 -4.89
N ASP A 60 12.42 1.17 -5.12
CA ASP A 60 13.41 0.13 -5.39
C ASP A 60 13.64 -0.04 -6.88
N ALA A 61 14.82 -0.55 -7.25
CA ALA A 61 15.02 -1.14 -8.57
C ALA A 61 14.04 -2.29 -8.80
N TYR A 62 13.51 -2.41 -10.01
CA TYR A 62 12.62 -3.51 -10.32
C TYR A 62 13.42 -4.80 -10.54
N VAL A 63 13.09 -5.82 -9.77
CA VAL A 63 13.59 -7.19 -9.92
C VAL A 63 12.37 -8.10 -9.96
N ASP A 64 12.24 -8.88 -11.05
CA ASP A 64 11.13 -9.82 -11.25
C ASP A 64 11.35 -11.11 -10.44
N HIS A 65 11.27 -10.98 -9.12
CA HIS A 65 11.50 -12.06 -8.18
C HIS A 65 10.45 -12.01 -7.05
N PRO A 66 9.95 -13.15 -6.56
CA PRO A 66 8.88 -13.22 -5.56
C PRO A 66 9.22 -12.58 -4.21
N SER A 67 10.47 -12.27 -3.92
CA SER A 67 10.85 -11.49 -2.73
C SER A 67 10.55 -9.99 -2.84
N PHE A 68 10.12 -9.51 -4.02
CA PHE A 68 9.85 -8.10 -4.25
C PHE A 68 8.36 -7.87 -4.49
N ALA A 69 7.76 -6.98 -3.71
CA ALA A 69 6.32 -6.69 -3.77
C ALA A 69 5.85 -6.28 -5.17
N MET A 70 6.65 -5.50 -5.90
CA MET A 70 6.28 -5.06 -7.26
C MET A 70 6.17 -6.22 -8.24
N ALA A 71 7.03 -7.23 -8.11
CA ALA A 71 6.95 -8.44 -8.91
C ALA A 71 5.70 -9.25 -8.56
N ILE A 72 5.49 -9.55 -7.28
CA ILE A 72 4.31 -10.32 -6.85
C ILE A 72 3.02 -9.59 -7.25
N LEU A 73 2.83 -8.35 -6.82
CA LEU A 73 1.59 -7.61 -7.06
C LEU A 73 1.35 -7.36 -8.56
N GLY A 74 2.39 -7.05 -9.30
CA GLY A 74 2.29 -6.87 -10.74
C GLY A 74 1.96 -8.16 -11.47
N ARG A 75 2.56 -9.29 -11.07
CA ARG A 75 2.26 -10.60 -11.67
C ARG A 75 0.86 -11.11 -11.32
N THR A 76 0.40 -10.90 -10.09
CA THR A 76 -0.97 -11.27 -9.70
C THR A 76 -2.02 -10.45 -10.47
N LEU A 77 -1.79 -9.15 -10.65
CA LEU A 77 -2.64 -8.32 -11.52
C LEU A 77 -2.59 -8.76 -12.97
N GLN A 78 -1.39 -9.06 -13.51
CA GLN A 78 -1.25 -9.56 -14.88
C GLN A 78 -2.00 -10.90 -15.06
N ALA A 79 -1.88 -11.82 -14.10
CA ALA A 79 -2.61 -13.08 -14.11
C ALA A 79 -4.13 -12.87 -14.04
N ALA A 80 -4.58 -11.82 -13.36
CA ALA A 80 -5.99 -11.43 -13.32
C ALA A 80 -6.47 -10.70 -14.60
N GLY A 81 -5.57 -10.52 -15.60
CA GLY A 81 -5.90 -9.96 -16.90
C GLY A 81 -5.68 -8.45 -17.04
N PHE A 82 -5.05 -7.80 -16.04
CA PHE A 82 -4.74 -6.38 -16.09
C PHE A 82 -3.40 -6.10 -16.76
N ARG A 83 -3.29 -4.98 -17.46
CA ARG A 83 -2.07 -4.47 -18.08
C ARG A 83 -1.32 -3.60 -17.08
N VAL A 84 -0.11 -4.01 -16.74
CA VAL A 84 0.65 -3.44 -15.62
C VAL A 84 2.00 -2.95 -16.09
N GLY A 85 2.40 -1.75 -15.68
CA GLY A 85 3.74 -1.20 -15.90
C GLY A 85 4.40 -0.79 -14.60
N ILE A 86 5.74 -0.81 -14.59
CA ILE A 86 6.56 -0.49 -13.42
C ILE A 86 7.40 0.75 -13.69
N VAL A 87 7.22 1.79 -12.89
CA VAL A 87 8.10 2.95 -12.79
C VAL A 87 8.99 2.75 -11.55
N SER A 88 10.20 2.29 -11.80
CA SER A 88 11.20 1.99 -10.79
C SER A 88 12.12 3.18 -10.61
N GLN A 89 12.34 3.62 -9.37
CA GLN A 89 13.24 4.72 -9.00
C GLN A 89 13.11 5.97 -9.90
N PRO A 90 11.91 6.57 -10.02
CA PRO A 90 11.70 7.73 -10.88
C PRO A 90 12.51 8.95 -10.42
N ASP A 91 12.83 9.83 -11.36
CA ASP A 91 13.35 11.16 -11.05
C ASP A 91 12.25 12.00 -10.36
N TRP A 92 12.20 11.92 -9.05
CA TRP A 92 11.14 12.55 -8.24
C TRP A 92 11.17 14.10 -8.23
N HIS A 93 12.15 14.73 -8.87
CA HIS A 93 12.20 16.19 -9.00
C HIS A 93 11.24 16.71 -10.09
N LYS A 94 10.81 15.87 -11.03
CA LYS A 94 9.91 16.20 -12.13
C LYS A 94 8.89 15.09 -12.38
N VAL A 95 7.91 15.34 -13.23
CA VAL A 95 6.76 14.45 -13.45
C VAL A 95 6.90 13.50 -14.62
N ASP A 96 7.98 13.64 -15.43
CA ASP A 96 8.10 12.96 -16.72
C ASP A 96 8.04 11.44 -16.60
N ASP A 97 8.67 10.88 -15.56
CA ASP A 97 8.66 9.44 -15.34
C ASP A 97 7.26 8.89 -15.03
N TRP A 98 6.39 9.67 -14.37
CA TRP A 98 4.98 9.30 -14.14
C TRP A 98 4.14 9.33 -15.40
N ARG A 99 4.61 10.03 -16.45
CA ARG A 99 3.95 10.13 -17.76
C ARG A 99 4.48 9.12 -18.77
N ARG A 100 5.51 8.37 -18.43
CA ARG A 100 6.21 7.40 -19.30
C ARG A 100 5.27 6.40 -19.97
N PHE A 101 4.23 5.95 -19.28
CA PHE A 101 3.23 5.01 -19.76
C PHE A 101 1.93 5.66 -20.25
N GLY A 102 1.85 6.97 -20.26
CA GLY A 102 0.57 7.65 -20.42
C GLY A 102 -0.28 7.59 -19.14
N LYS A 103 -1.54 8.00 -19.26
CA LYS A 103 -2.51 7.98 -18.16
C LYS A 103 -2.96 6.54 -17.89
N PRO A 104 -2.76 5.99 -16.68
CA PRO A 104 -3.29 4.67 -16.37
C PRO A 104 -4.83 4.71 -16.38
N ARG A 105 -5.45 3.65 -16.86
CA ARG A 105 -6.91 3.56 -16.97
C ARG A 105 -7.59 3.48 -15.59
N LEU A 106 -6.96 2.82 -14.63
CA LEU A 106 -7.53 2.59 -13.30
C LEU A 106 -6.85 3.42 -12.21
N PHE A 107 -5.57 3.19 -11.94
CA PHE A 107 -4.88 3.89 -10.83
C PHE A 107 -3.35 3.82 -10.91
N PHE A 108 -2.73 4.71 -10.13
CA PHE A 108 -1.33 4.58 -9.72
C PHE A 108 -1.25 3.81 -8.39
N ALA A 109 -0.37 2.80 -8.34
CA ALA A 109 -0.02 2.07 -7.12
C ALA A 109 1.36 2.51 -6.64
N ILE A 110 1.43 3.12 -5.46
CA ILE A 110 2.62 3.80 -4.96
C ILE A 110 3.22 3.06 -3.77
N SER A 111 4.53 2.79 -3.82
CA SER A 111 5.28 2.22 -2.70
C SER A 111 6.66 2.88 -2.56
N ALA A 112 7.15 2.98 -1.33
CA ALA A 112 8.54 3.40 -1.08
C ALA A 112 9.56 2.32 -1.48
N GLY A 113 9.12 1.07 -1.63
CA GLY A 113 9.94 -0.10 -1.85
C GLY A 113 9.81 -1.12 -0.70
N ASN A 114 10.75 -2.06 -0.61
CA ASN A 114 10.77 -3.10 0.41
C ASN A 114 10.99 -2.57 1.83
N MET A 115 11.63 -1.42 1.95
CA MET A 115 11.92 -0.78 3.22
C MET A 115 11.29 0.61 3.29
N ASP A 116 11.15 1.11 4.51
CA ASP A 116 10.91 2.51 4.76
C ASP A 116 12.08 3.35 4.20
N SER A 117 11.78 4.41 3.46
CA SER A 117 12.79 5.22 2.77
C SER A 117 13.80 5.87 3.72
N MET A 118 13.36 6.29 4.91
CA MET A 118 14.26 6.87 5.91
C MET A 118 15.20 5.81 6.51
N ILE A 119 14.70 4.60 6.78
CA ILE A 119 15.52 3.48 7.25
C ILE A 119 16.50 3.04 6.17
N ASN A 120 16.10 3.12 4.92
CA ASN A 120 16.95 2.76 3.79
C ASN A 120 18.08 3.78 3.57
N HIS A 121 17.83 5.07 3.80
CA HIS A 121 18.81 6.15 3.61
C HIS A 121 19.75 6.34 4.79
N TYR A 122 19.25 6.12 6.01
CA TYR A 122 19.98 6.53 7.22
C TYR A 122 20.20 5.35 8.17
N THR A 123 21.27 5.47 8.95
CA THR A 123 21.50 4.60 10.12
C THR A 123 20.67 5.09 11.32
N ALA A 124 20.60 4.28 12.39
CA ALA A 124 19.96 4.69 13.64
C ALA A 124 20.55 5.97 14.25
N ASN A 125 21.82 6.27 13.98
CA ASN A 125 22.50 7.50 14.41
C ASN A 125 22.30 8.66 13.41
N LYS A 126 21.28 8.59 12.54
CA LYS A 126 20.95 9.62 11.54
C LYS A 126 22.08 9.94 10.54
N LYS A 127 23.04 9.02 10.36
CA LYS A 127 24.08 9.15 9.33
C LYS A 127 23.61 8.55 8.02
N VAL A 128 23.91 9.20 6.90
CA VAL A 128 23.64 8.66 5.56
C VAL A 128 24.37 7.34 5.40
N ARG A 129 23.70 6.32 4.87
CA ARG A 129 24.29 5.01 4.55
C ARG A 129 25.20 5.13 3.33
N ASN A 130 26.21 4.27 3.26
CA ASN A 130 27.18 4.26 2.18
C ASN A 130 26.66 3.51 0.93
N ALA A 131 25.64 2.69 1.07
CA ALA A 131 25.05 1.91 -0.01
C ALA A 131 23.56 1.70 0.20
N ASP A 132 22.82 1.59 -0.91
CA ASP A 132 21.41 1.21 -0.97
C ASP A 132 21.32 -0.17 -1.65
N ALA A 133 20.98 -1.21 -0.86
CA ALA A 133 20.88 -2.59 -1.35
C ALA A 133 19.77 -2.78 -2.41
N TYR A 134 18.83 -1.85 -2.51
CA TYR A 134 17.68 -1.89 -3.43
C TYR A 134 17.88 -0.98 -4.65
N SER A 135 19.08 -0.46 -4.85
CA SER A 135 19.44 0.38 -6.00
C SER A 135 20.51 -0.26 -6.87
N PRO A 136 20.50 -0.02 -8.19
CA PRO A 136 21.52 -0.56 -9.07
C PRO A 136 22.93 -0.14 -8.63
N GLY A 137 23.83 -1.11 -8.52
CA GLY A 137 25.21 -0.88 -8.06
C GLY A 137 25.33 -0.35 -6.62
N GLY A 138 24.29 -0.48 -5.80
CA GLY A 138 24.27 0.03 -4.43
C GLY A 138 24.24 1.55 -4.33
N LYS A 139 23.89 2.27 -5.40
CA LYS A 139 23.93 3.72 -5.46
C LYS A 139 22.89 4.35 -4.53
N ILE A 140 23.34 5.22 -3.63
CA ILE A 140 22.48 5.98 -2.72
C ILE A 140 21.86 7.22 -3.42
N GLY A 141 20.76 7.74 -2.85
CA GLY A 141 20.13 8.99 -3.30
C GLY A 141 19.24 8.88 -4.53
N LEU A 142 18.89 7.67 -4.97
CA LEU A 142 17.98 7.47 -6.09
C LEU A 142 16.50 7.55 -5.71
N ARG A 143 16.18 7.59 -4.43
CA ARG A 143 14.82 7.80 -3.93
C ARG A 143 14.79 9.02 -3.01
N PRO A 144 13.64 9.72 -2.87
CA PRO A 144 13.51 10.81 -1.89
C PRO A 144 13.37 10.26 -0.48
N ASP A 145 13.68 11.09 0.50
CA ASP A 145 13.19 10.88 1.85
C ASP A 145 11.66 10.88 1.85
N ARG A 146 11.04 9.96 2.60
CA ARG A 146 9.58 9.76 2.62
C ARG A 146 9.02 9.57 1.21
N ALA A 147 9.54 8.58 0.50
CA ALA A 147 9.28 8.33 -0.90
C ALA A 147 7.78 8.21 -1.24
N THR A 148 6.99 7.53 -0.41
CA THR A 148 5.54 7.41 -0.61
C THR A 148 4.87 8.78 -0.75
N LEU A 149 5.23 9.74 0.10
CA LEU A 149 4.67 11.09 0.05
C LEU A 149 5.03 11.79 -1.26
N ALA A 150 6.32 11.83 -1.60
CA ALA A 150 6.80 12.49 -2.81
C ALA A 150 6.20 11.86 -4.08
N TYR A 151 6.13 10.54 -4.14
CA TYR A 151 5.60 9.82 -5.29
C TYR A 151 4.09 10.01 -5.48
N CYS A 152 3.31 10.02 -4.39
CA CYS A 152 1.87 10.34 -4.48
C CYS A 152 1.65 11.76 -5.01
N GLN A 153 2.43 12.74 -4.55
CA GLN A 153 2.33 14.12 -5.04
C GLN A 153 2.65 14.21 -6.53
N ARG A 154 3.69 13.53 -7.01
CA ARG A 154 4.02 13.47 -8.44
C ARG A 154 2.96 12.76 -9.27
N ALA A 155 2.37 11.67 -8.79
CA ALA A 155 1.26 11.00 -9.46
C ALA A 155 0.07 11.95 -9.65
N ARG A 156 -0.28 12.72 -8.63
CA ARG A 156 -1.33 13.74 -8.68
C ARG A 156 -1.04 14.88 -9.67
N GLU A 157 0.21 15.32 -9.71
CA GLU A 157 0.67 16.34 -10.66
C GLU A 157 0.66 15.82 -12.10
N ALA A 158 1.09 14.57 -12.31
CA ALA A 158 1.13 13.96 -13.63
C ALA A 158 -0.25 13.86 -14.28
N TYR A 159 -1.23 13.36 -13.54
CA TYR A 159 -2.59 13.13 -14.04
C TYR A 159 -3.64 13.41 -12.96
N LYS A 160 -4.18 14.62 -12.99
CA LYS A 160 -5.28 15.02 -12.10
C LYS A 160 -6.48 14.08 -12.26
N GLY A 161 -7.03 13.61 -11.15
CA GLY A 161 -8.24 12.77 -11.14
C GLY A 161 -8.00 11.27 -11.34
N VAL A 162 -6.76 10.84 -11.59
CA VAL A 162 -6.42 9.41 -11.54
C VAL A 162 -6.31 8.99 -10.08
N PRO A 163 -6.96 7.88 -9.68
CA PRO A 163 -6.82 7.33 -8.34
C PRO A 163 -5.35 7.04 -7.98
N VAL A 164 -4.97 7.35 -6.73
CA VAL A 164 -3.65 7.08 -6.17
C VAL A 164 -3.79 6.18 -4.95
N ILE A 165 -3.34 4.95 -5.08
CA ILE A 165 -3.37 3.94 -4.02
C ILE A 165 -1.96 3.79 -3.47
N ALA A 166 -1.75 4.17 -2.21
CA ALA A 166 -0.47 3.97 -1.55
C ALA A 166 -0.45 2.62 -0.83
N GLY A 167 0.72 1.99 -0.74
CA GLY A 167 0.91 0.71 -0.06
C GLY A 167 2.35 0.49 0.37
N GLY A 168 2.64 -0.75 0.77
CA GLY A 168 3.94 -1.14 1.30
C GLY A 168 4.15 -0.72 2.76
N VAL A 169 5.33 -1.05 3.31
CA VAL A 169 5.63 -0.87 4.74
C VAL A 169 5.57 0.60 5.17
N GLU A 170 6.10 1.51 4.38
CA GLU A 170 6.13 2.93 4.72
C GLU A 170 4.73 3.53 4.86
N ALA A 171 3.84 3.28 3.90
CA ALA A 171 2.46 3.74 3.97
C ALA A 171 1.68 3.07 5.10
N SER A 172 1.88 1.76 5.28
CA SER A 172 1.21 0.99 6.33
C SER A 172 1.55 1.49 7.73
N LEU A 173 2.83 1.76 8.01
CA LEU A 173 3.27 2.25 9.32
C LEU A 173 2.83 3.70 9.60
N ARG A 174 2.59 4.49 8.55
CA ARG A 174 2.23 5.90 8.64
C ARG A 174 0.75 6.20 8.36
N ARG A 175 -0.11 5.18 8.33
CA ARG A 175 -1.55 5.34 8.04
C ARG A 175 -2.34 6.07 9.13
N LEU A 176 -1.80 6.16 10.34
CA LEU A 176 -2.31 6.90 11.49
C LEU A 176 -1.29 7.94 11.96
N ALA A 177 -1.60 8.70 13.01
CA ALA A 177 -0.62 9.53 13.71
C ALA A 177 0.56 8.66 14.16
N HIS A 178 1.77 9.09 13.87
CA HIS A 178 2.99 8.31 14.10
C HIS A 178 4.16 9.19 14.50
N TYR A 179 5.06 8.63 15.32
CA TYR A 179 6.31 9.30 15.66
C TYR A 179 7.31 9.20 14.52
N ASP A 180 7.77 10.34 14.05
CA ASP A 180 8.85 10.45 13.06
C ASP A 180 10.17 10.69 13.79
N TYR A 181 10.96 9.65 13.93
CA TYR A 181 12.25 9.64 14.61
C TYR A 181 13.23 10.70 14.03
N TRP A 182 13.16 10.97 12.74
CA TRP A 182 14.11 11.89 12.08
C TRP A 182 13.87 13.35 12.43
N SER A 183 12.60 13.75 12.43
CA SER A 183 12.20 15.11 12.80
C SER A 183 11.92 15.27 14.30
N ASP A 184 11.96 14.17 15.08
CA ASP A 184 11.61 14.12 16.50
C ASP A 184 10.22 14.73 16.79
N LYS A 185 9.24 14.33 15.98
CA LYS A 185 7.87 14.86 16.03
C LYS A 185 6.85 13.77 15.77
N VAL A 186 5.70 13.90 16.37
CA VAL A 186 4.52 13.16 15.93
C VAL A 186 3.96 13.82 14.68
N ARG A 187 3.78 13.03 13.61
CA ARG A 187 3.22 13.45 12.33
C ARG A 187 1.82 12.89 12.18
N ARG A 188 1.01 13.59 11.41
CA ARG A 188 -0.33 13.12 11.04
C ARG A 188 -0.28 11.98 10.03
N SER A 189 -1.42 11.36 9.78
CA SER A 189 -1.54 10.28 8.81
C SER A 189 -0.96 10.65 7.43
N ILE A 190 -0.27 9.69 6.81
CA ILE A 190 0.27 9.81 5.45
C ILE A 190 -0.84 10.04 4.40
N LEU A 191 -2.06 9.57 4.63
CA LEU A 191 -3.22 9.83 3.78
C LEU A 191 -3.47 11.32 3.59
N LEU A 192 -3.34 12.10 4.67
CA LEU A 192 -3.56 13.53 4.66
C LEU A 192 -2.38 14.29 4.06
N ASP A 193 -1.15 13.84 4.33
CA ASP A 193 0.06 14.50 3.84
C ASP A 193 0.32 14.22 2.36
N SER A 194 0.15 12.98 1.93
CA SER A 194 0.38 12.56 0.54
C SER A 194 -0.79 12.80 -0.38
N LYS A 195 -2.00 12.97 0.19
CA LYS A 195 -3.27 13.02 -0.54
C LYS A 195 -3.52 11.75 -1.38
N ALA A 196 -3.02 10.61 -0.94
CA ALA A 196 -3.44 9.32 -1.49
C ALA A 196 -4.94 9.13 -1.24
N ASP A 197 -5.64 8.51 -2.20
CA ASP A 197 -7.07 8.25 -2.05
C ASP A 197 -7.32 7.11 -1.06
N LEU A 198 -6.48 6.08 -1.13
CA LEU A 198 -6.52 4.93 -0.24
C LEU A 198 -5.09 4.52 0.15
N VAL A 199 -4.96 3.90 1.31
CA VAL A 199 -3.78 3.11 1.67
C VAL A 199 -4.20 1.65 1.76
N ALA A 200 -3.62 0.79 0.92
CA ALA A 200 -3.70 -0.65 1.05
C ALA A 200 -2.61 -1.13 2.00
N TYR A 201 -2.98 -1.75 3.12
CA TYR A 201 -2.04 -2.15 4.16
C TYR A 201 -2.15 -3.63 4.52
N GLY A 202 -1.06 -4.19 5.03
CA GLY A 202 -0.95 -5.62 5.30
C GLY A 202 -0.62 -6.42 4.03
N MET A 203 -1.23 -7.60 3.87
CA MET A 203 -1.05 -8.46 2.69
C MET A 203 -1.82 -7.86 1.51
N GLY A 204 -1.08 -7.42 0.49
CA GLY A 204 -1.62 -6.60 -0.60
C GLY A 204 -2.18 -7.38 -1.79
N GLU A 205 -1.87 -8.67 -1.92
CA GLU A 205 -2.11 -9.46 -3.12
C GLU A 205 -3.60 -9.53 -3.49
N GLY A 206 -4.45 -9.94 -2.55
CA GLY A 206 -5.90 -9.97 -2.76
C GLY A 206 -6.50 -8.56 -2.87
N ILE A 207 -6.03 -7.62 -2.04
CA ILE A 207 -6.54 -6.25 -1.99
C ILE A 207 -6.35 -5.55 -3.34
N ILE A 208 -5.15 -5.64 -3.94
CA ILE A 208 -4.85 -4.92 -5.19
C ILE A 208 -5.67 -5.43 -6.37
N ILE A 209 -5.92 -6.76 -6.43
CA ILE A 209 -6.76 -7.36 -7.44
C ILE A 209 -8.22 -6.92 -7.26
N GLU A 210 -8.72 -6.93 -6.04
CA GLU A 210 -10.08 -6.49 -5.71
C GLU A 210 -10.29 -5.02 -6.08
N ILE A 211 -9.37 -4.14 -5.73
CA ILE A 211 -9.39 -2.72 -6.13
C ILE A 211 -9.46 -2.62 -7.67
N ALA A 212 -8.58 -3.33 -8.38
CA ALA A 212 -8.52 -3.26 -9.84
C ALA A 212 -9.82 -3.76 -10.49
N LYS A 213 -10.39 -4.88 -10.02
CA LYS A 213 -11.64 -5.43 -10.53
C LYS A 213 -12.82 -4.48 -10.31
N ARG A 214 -12.96 -3.93 -9.12
CA ARG A 214 -14.07 -3.07 -8.76
C ARG A 214 -14.01 -1.73 -9.51
N LEU A 215 -12.81 -1.10 -9.61
CA LEU A 215 -12.64 0.10 -10.44
C LEU A 215 -12.86 -0.19 -11.93
N ALA A 216 -12.45 -1.36 -12.44
CA ALA A 216 -12.73 -1.75 -13.83
C ALA A 216 -14.21 -2.00 -14.09
N ALA A 217 -14.97 -2.40 -13.08
CA ALA A 217 -16.42 -2.53 -13.13
C ALA A 217 -17.15 -1.16 -13.03
N GLY A 218 -16.43 -0.07 -12.82
CA GLY A 218 -16.98 1.28 -12.74
C GLY A 218 -17.35 1.74 -11.33
N GLU A 219 -16.99 0.97 -10.29
CA GLU A 219 -17.19 1.40 -8.92
C GLU A 219 -16.30 2.60 -8.58
N THR A 220 -16.77 3.42 -7.66
CA THR A 220 -16.07 4.62 -7.18
C THR A 220 -15.12 4.30 -6.02
N LEU A 221 -14.16 5.18 -5.76
CA LEU A 221 -13.30 5.08 -4.59
C LEU A 221 -14.08 5.06 -3.26
N ALA A 222 -15.26 5.69 -3.20
CA ALA A 222 -16.10 5.70 -2.01
C ALA A 222 -16.67 4.30 -1.70
N GLU A 223 -17.04 3.55 -2.73
CA GLU A 223 -17.53 2.17 -2.59
C GLU A 223 -16.43 1.23 -2.11
N LEU A 224 -15.18 1.46 -2.53
CA LEU A 224 -14.01 0.68 -2.06
C LEU A 224 -13.71 0.86 -0.56
N ARG A 225 -14.21 1.91 0.08
CA ARG A 225 -13.98 2.18 1.51
C ARG A 225 -14.56 1.13 2.45
N GLN A 226 -15.32 0.16 1.94
CA GLN A 226 -15.83 -0.96 2.75
C GLN A 226 -14.87 -2.17 2.77
N MET A 227 -13.83 -2.17 1.94
CA MET A 227 -12.89 -3.29 1.84
C MET A 227 -12.01 -3.41 3.09
N ARG A 228 -11.68 -4.65 3.46
CA ARG A 228 -10.66 -4.93 4.49
C ARG A 228 -9.27 -4.55 3.99
N GLY A 229 -8.36 -4.25 4.93
CA GLY A 229 -6.98 -3.87 4.60
C GLY A 229 -6.84 -2.50 3.92
N ILE A 230 -7.89 -1.68 3.98
CA ILE A 230 -7.92 -0.32 3.40
C ILE A 230 -7.99 0.72 4.52
N ALA A 231 -7.21 1.78 4.34
CA ALA A 231 -7.33 3.01 5.10
C ALA A 231 -7.65 4.17 4.16
N TYR A 232 -8.48 5.10 4.62
CA TYR A 232 -8.93 6.26 3.84
C TYR A 232 -9.17 7.49 4.72
N ALA A 233 -9.13 8.66 4.10
CA ALA A 233 -9.48 9.90 4.75
C ALA A 233 -10.95 10.29 4.45
N LEU A 234 -11.64 10.83 5.45
CA LEU A 234 -12.94 11.49 5.29
C LEU A 234 -12.74 12.98 5.14
N GLY A 235 -13.59 13.59 4.33
CA GLY A 235 -13.69 15.04 4.24
C GLY A 235 -14.31 15.65 5.50
N ALA A 236 -14.20 16.96 5.64
CA ALA A 236 -14.68 17.69 6.82
C ALA A 236 -16.21 17.61 7.04
N SER A 237 -16.97 17.29 6.00
CA SER A 237 -18.44 17.13 6.04
C SER A 237 -18.89 15.66 6.18
N GLU A 238 -17.97 14.71 6.11
CA GLU A 238 -18.31 13.29 6.22
C GLU A 238 -18.29 12.84 7.69
N THR A 239 -19.22 11.98 8.05
CA THR A 239 -19.32 11.42 9.40
C THR A 239 -18.57 10.11 9.49
N PRO A 240 -17.75 9.90 10.53
CA PRO A 240 -17.12 8.61 10.77
C PRO A 240 -18.12 7.46 10.93
N PRO A 241 -17.78 6.24 10.50
CA PRO A 241 -18.63 5.07 10.71
C PRO A 241 -18.95 4.87 12.19
N ALA A 242 -20.23 4.64 12.52
CA ALA A 242 -20.69 4.50 13.91
C ALA A 242 -20.13 3.28 14.65
N ASP A 243 -19.69 2.26 13.92
CA ASP A 243 -19.08 1.04 14.44
C ASP A 243 -17.57 1.16 14.69
N ALA A 244 -16.97 2.32 14.33
CA ALA A 244 -15.53 2.51 14.46
C ALA A 244 -15.12 2.84 15.90
N LEU A 245 -14.05 2.21 16.36
CA LEU A 245 -13.38 2.53 17.62
C LEU A 245 -12.61 3.83 17.47
N ALA A 246 -12.97 4.86 18.23
CA ALA A 246 -12.28 6.14 18.23
C ALA A 246 -10.94 6.04 18.96
N LEU A 247 -9.87 6.39 18.28
CA LEU A 247 -8.54 6.57 18.88
C LEU A 247 -8.37 7.99 19.43
N PRO A 248 -7.45 8.20 20.38
CA PRO A 248 -7.00 9.56 20.71
C PRO A 248 -6.67 10.35 19.44
N SER A 249 -7.09 11.62 19.36
CA SER A 249 -6.87 12.46 18.18
C SER A 249 -5.38 12.67 17.89
N PHE A 250 -5.05 13.09 16.68
CA PHE A 250 -3.69 13.46 16.33
C PHE A 250 -3.10 14.49 17.30
N GLU A 251 -3.90 15.51 17.71
CA GLU A 251 -3.48 16.55 18.64
C GLU A 251 -3.17 15.99 20.01
N GLN A 252 -4.04 15.11 20.54
CA GLN A 252 -3.80 14.43 21.82
C GLN A 252 -2.54 13.56 21.75
N VAL A 253 -2.39 12.77 20.70
CA VAL A 253 -1.22 11.90 20.50
C VAL A 253 0.07 12.71 20.33
N ARG A 254 0.00 13.89 19.69
CA ARG A 254 1.14 14.79 19.51
C ARG A 254 1.58 15.43 20.81
N ASP A 255 0.64 15.89 21.63
CA ASP A 255 0.90 16.76 22.77
C ASP A 255 1.06 15.99 24.09
N ASP A 256 0.61 14.73 24.16
CA ASP A 256 0.65 13.89 25.35
C ASP A 256 1.19 12.47 25.05
N LYS A 257 2.32 12.14 25.65
CA LYS A 257 2.96 10.81 25.53
C LYS A 257 2.09 9.68 26.09
N ALA A 258 1.25 9.93 27.09
CA ALA A 258 0.33 8.93 27.62
C ALA A 258 -0.76 8.61 26.59
N MET A 259 -1.28 9.63 25.90
CA MET A 259 -2.24 9.44 24.80
C MET A 259 -1.59 8.74 23.59
N PHE A 260 -0.30 9.00 23.32
CA PHE A 260 0.45 8.25 22.30
C PHE A 260 0.54 6.76 22.66
N ALA A 261 0.89 6.44 23.93
CA ALA A 261 0.97 5.06 24.41
C ALA A 261 -0.40 4.37 24.35
N GLU A 262 -1.47 5.06 24.75
CA GLU A 262 -2.84 4.53 24.71
C GLU A 262 -3.28 4.26 23.25
N ALA A 263 -3.07 5.19 22.34
CA ALA A 263 -3.36 4.98 20.91
C ALA A 263 -2.61 3.75 20.36
N THR A 264 -1.33 3.61 20.72
CA THR A 264 -0.51 2.45 20.31
C THR A 264 -1.08 1.14 20.86
N ARG A 265 -1.48 1.11 22.14
CA ARG A 265 -2.12 -0.05 22.76
C ARG A 265 -3.43 -0.42 22.05
N MET A 266 -4.28 0.57 21.78
CA MET A 266 -5.54 0.37 21.07
C MET A 266 -5.30 -0.20 19.66
N ILE A 267 -4.35 0.38 18.89
CA ILE A 267 -3.99 -0.10 17.55
C ILE A 267 -3.48 -1.55 17.62
N HIS A 268 -2.63 -1.87 18.61
CA HIS A 268 -2.09 -3.22 18.77
C HIS A 268 -3.19 -4.26 19.02
N ASN A 269 -4.19 -3.93 19.80
CA ASN A 269 -5.32 -4.83 20.09
C ASN A 269 -6.19 -5.12 18.87
N GLU A 270 -6.15 -4.25 17.84
CA GLU A 270 -6.93 -4.37 16.61
C GLU A 270 -6.07 -4.85 15.42
N THR A 271 -5.04 -5.65 15.68
CA THR A 271 -4.17 -6.21 14.62
C THR A 271 -4.61 -7.59 14.14
N ASN A 272 -5.38 -8.33 14.93
CA ASN A 272 -5.83 -9.67 14.55
C ASN A 272 -6.97 -9.58 13.52
N PRO A 273 -6.79 -10.11 12.30
CA PRO A 273 -7.77 -9.96 11.23
C PRO A 273 -9.13 -10.60 11.53
N TYR A 274 -9.21 -11.55 12.44
CA TYR A 274 -10.47 -12.25 12.74
C TYR A 274 -11.39 -11.52 13.70
N ASN A 275 -10.88 -10.60 14.53
CA ASN A 275 -11.67 -9.89 15.53
C ASN A 275 -11.37 -8.39 15.61
N ALA A 276 -10.50 -7.86 14.75
CA ALA A 276 -10.20 -6.45 14.70
C ALA A 276 -11.43 -5.62 14.35
N ARG A 277 -11.60 -4.52 15.04
CA ARG A 277 -12.61 -3.49 14.75
C ARG A 277 -12.07 -2.46 13.80
N ARG A 278 -12.96 -1.71 13.17
CA ARG A 278 -12.62 -0.50 12.43
C ARG A 278 -12.10 0.55 13.41
N LEU A 279 -11.04 1.28 13.02
CA LEU A 279 -10.48 2.37 13.82
C LEU A 279 -10.77 3.70 13.13
N VAL A 280 -10.95 4.74 13.94
CA VAL A 280 -11.03 6.12 13.44
C VAL A 280 -10.17 7.04 14.30
N GLN A 281 -9.40 7.92 13.64
CA GLN A 281 -8.60 8.95 14.31
C GLN A 281 -8.92 10.32 13.74
N ALA A 282 -9.23 11.26 14.62
CA ALA A 282 -9.43 12.66 14.25
C ALA A 282 -8.07 13.36 14.02
N HIS A 283 -8.03 14.21 13.00
CA HIS A 283 -6.91 15.09 12.64
C HIS A 283 -7.50 16.46 12.31
N ASP A 284 -7.66 17.33 13.29
CA ASP A 284 -8.37 18.59 13.20
C ASP A 284 -9.81 18.38 12.68
N ARG A 285 -10.13 18.85 11.50
CA ARG A 285 -11.46 18.74 10.88
C ARG A 285 -11.64 17.51 9.98
N GLN A 286 -10.62 16.67 9.88
CA GLN A 286 -10.63 15.48 9.03
C GLN A 286 -10.53 14.23 9.89
N PHE A 287 -11.00 13.12 9.35
CA PHE A 287 -10.88 11.83 10.00
C PHE A 287 -10.15 10.85 9.08
N VAL A 288 -9.35 10.00 9.69
CA VAL A 288 -8.75 8.84 9.02
C VAL A 288 -9.40 7.60 9.58
N VAL A 289 -9.90 6.76 8.68
CA VAL A 289 -10.55 5.49 9.00
C VAL A 289 -9.66 4.34 8.55
N ILE A 290 -9.49 3.35 9.43
CA ILE A 290 -8.75 2.14 9.16
C ILE A 290 -9.73 0.97 9.26
N ASN A 291 -9.99 0.28 8.19
CA ASN A 291 -10.79 -0.94 8.22
C ASN A 291 -9.98 -2.09 8.86
N PRO A 292 -10.62 -3.16 9.31
CA PRO A 292 -9.91 -4.34 9.81
C PRO A 292 -8.88 -4.86 8.79
N PRO A 293 -7.78 -5.47 9.23
CA PRO A 293 -6.78 -6.06 8.33
C PRO A 293 -7.40 -7.07 7.36
N ALA A 294 -6.77 -7.25 6.20
CA ALA A 294 -7.11 -8.34 5.30
C ALA A 294 -6.98 -9.70 6.02
N LEU A 295 -7.82 -10.66 5.65
CA LEU A 295 -7.65 -12.03 6.10
C LEU A 295 -6.36 -12.61 5.50
N PRO A 296 -5.70 -13.55 6.20
CA PRO A 296 -4.54 -14.24 5.64
C PRO A 296 -4.89 -14.91 4.31
N VAL A 297 -3.95 -14.94 3.38
CA VAL A 297 -4.09 -15.71 2.14
C VAL A 297 -4.25 -17.19 2.48
N THR A 298 -5.15 -17.86 1.75
CA THR A 298 -5.36 -19.29 1.90
C THR A 298 -4.23 -20.05 1.19
N GLU A 299 -4.01 -21.31 1.55
CA GLU A 299 -3.07 -22.19 0.87
C GLU A 299 -3.34 -22.24 -0.63
N GLN A 300 -4.61 -22.32 -1.03
CA GLN A 300 -5.04 -22.28 -2.42
C GLN A 300 -4.75 -20.95 -3.15
N SER A 301 -4.58 -19.87 -2.41
CA SER A 301 -4.23 -18.54 -2.97
C SER A 301 -2.71 -18.35 -3.11
N MET A 302 -1.90 -19.25 -2.54
CA MET A 302 -0.44 -19.20 -2.63
C MET A 302 0.10 -20.00 -3.82
N ASP A 303 -0.70 -20.91 -4.39
CA ASP A 303 -0.43 -21.69 -5.60
C ASP A 303 -0.74 -20.89 -6.88
#